data_ce6bd8c02e15aa38c79a4a2259b00a09
#
_entry.id   ce6bd8c02e15aa38c79a4a2259b00a09
#
_cell.length_a   1.000
_cell.length_b   1.000
_cell.length_c   1.000
_cell.angle_alpha   90.00
_cell.angle_beta   90.00
_cell.angle_gamma   90.00
#
_symmetry.space_group_name_H-M   'P 1'
#
loop_
_entity.id
_entity.type
_entity.pdbx_description
1 polymer ?
#
loop_
_entity_poly.entity_id
_entity_poly.type
_entity_poly.pdbx_seq_one_letter_code
_entity_poly.pdbx_strand_id
1 'polypeptide(L)'
;LLEKLGSHNEGLSDSEAEVLREQYGLNEVEHEQPLPWWVHLWHCYKNPFNLLLTLLAVISWLTDDMKAATVILSMVVLSTLLRFWQEAKSNKAADALKAMVSNTATVMRRGTSKEATPMFARFYGAAAAVQGASRIELPIKQLVPGDLIVLSAGDMIPADCRVLSAKDLFVSQAAMTGESMPVEKYARQQDAGTHNPL
;
A
#
# COMPACT_ATOMS: atom_id res chain seq x y z
N LEU A 1 -25.45 11.32 1.46
CA LEU A 1 -24.15 10.81 1.08
C LEU A 1 -24.21 9.31 0.76
N LEU A 2 -24.78 8.51 1.68
CA LEU A 2 -24.91 7.06 1.49
C LEU A 2 -25.69 6.73 0.21
N GLU A 3 -26.80 7.38 -0.06
CA GLU A 3 -27.58 7.22 -1.31
C GLU A 3 -26.77 7.52 -2.57
N LYS A 4 -25.89 8.53 -2.53
CA LYS A 4 -25.04 8.88 -3.69
C LYS A 4 -23.99 7.81 -3.99
N LEU A 5 -23.61 7.03 -2.99
CA LEU A 5 -22.63 5.94 -3.10
C LEU A 5 -23.30 4.57 -3.22
N GLY A 6 -24.64 4.52 -3.29
CA GLY A 6 -25.40 3.27 -3.32
C GLY A 6 -25.25 2.44 -2.04
N SER A 7 -24.84 3.08 -0.94
CA SER A 7 -24.57 2.41 0.33
C SER A 7 -25.76 2.53 1.30
N HIS A 8 -25.80 1.65 2.28
CA HIS A 8 -26.83 1.58 3.30
C HIS A 8 -26.22 1.64 4.70
N ASN A 9 -27.04 1.98 5.71
CA ASN A 9 -26.59 2.03 7.11
C ASN A 9 -26.07 0.69 7.66
N GLU A 10 -26.41 -0.40 7.00
CA GLU A 10 -25.97 -1.77 7.34
C GLU A 10 -24.73 -2.22 6.53
N GLY A 11 -24.22 -1.34 5.67
CA GLY A 11 -23.12 -1.64 4.76
C GLY A 11 -23.59 -2.25 3.43
N LEU A 12 -22.63 -2.49 2.55
CA LEU A 12 -22.82 -3.14 1.25
C LEU A 12 -22.96 -4.66 1.43
N SER A 13 -23.64 -5.31 0.51
CA SER A 13 -23.57 -6.77 0.37
C SER A 13 -22.28 -7.18 -0.36
N ASP A 14 -21.87 -8.43 -0.23
CA ASP A 14 -20.67 -8.92 -0.93
C ASP A 14 -20.82 -8.85 -2.45
N SER A 15 -22.03 -9.09 -2.98
CA SER A 15 -22.31 -8.97 -4.41
C SER A 15 -22.23 -7.54 -4.92
N GLU A 16 -22.76 -6.57 -4.17
CA GLU A 16 -22.64 -5.15 -4.50
C GLU A 16 -21.20 -4.68 -4.48
N ALA A 17 -20.43 -5.12 -3.47
CA ALA A 17 -19.02 -4.79 -3.37
C ALA A 17 -18.17 -5.41 -4.49
N GLU A 18 -18.54 -6.59 -4.99
CA GLU A 18 -17.85 -7.23 -6.10
C GLU A 18 -18.08 -6.46 -7.41
N VAL A 19 -19.31 -6.03 -7.68
CA VAL A 19 -19.64 -5.16 -8.82
C VAL A 19 -18.89 -3.83 -8.75
N LEU A 20 -18.84 -3.20 -7.57
CA LEU A 20 -18.10 -1.95 -7.38
C LEU A 20 -16.59 -2.16 -7.55
N ARG A 21 -16.06 -3.31 -7.14
CA ARG A 21 -14.64 -3.65 -7.33
C ARG A 21 -14.30 -3.84 -8.81
N GLU A 22 -15.19 -4.43 -9.60
CA GLU A 22 -15.00 -4.52 -11.06
C GLU A 22 -15.05 -3.14 -11.73
N GLN A 23 -15.88 -2.25 -11.21
CA GLN A 23 -16.05 -0.91 -11.78
C GLN A 23 -14.91 0.05 -11.40
N TYR A 24 -14.48 0.07 -10.14
CA TYR A 24 -13.50 1.04 -9.61
C TYR A 24 -12.09 0.46 -9.48
N GLY A 25 -11.94 -0.87 -9.56
CA GLY A 25 -10.67 -1.54 -9.33
C GLY A 25 -10.37 -1.77 -7.84
N LEU A 26 -9.13 -2.15 -7.56
CA LEU A 26 -8.62 -2.34 -6.21
C LEU A 26 -8.19 -1.00 -5.59
N ASN A 27 -8.35 -0.87 -4.28
CA ASN A 27 -7.85 0.28 -3.53
C ASN A 27 -6.33 0.20 -3.36
N GLU A 28 -5.62 0.41 -4.45
CA GLU A 28 -4.16 0.42 -4.53
C GLU A 28 -3.69 1.75 -5.12
N VAL A 29 -2.65 2.31 -4.52
CA VAL A 29 -1.90 3.39 -5.19
C VAL A 29 -1.13 2.73 -6.34
N GLU A 30 -1.22 3.28 -7.54
CA GLU A 30 -0.42 2.82 -8.67
C GLU A 30 1.05 2.74 -8.24
N HIS A 31 1.55 1.51 -8.10
CA HIS A 31 2.96 1.29 -7.87
C HIS A 31 3.68 1.51 -9.21
N GLU A 32 4.80 2.20 -9.14
CA GLU A 32 5.68 2.30 -10.31
C GLU A 32 5.92 0.89 -10.86
N GLN A 33 5.61 0.72 -12.14
CA GLN A 33 5.82 -0.57 -12.82
C GLN A 33 7.29 -0.96 -12.70
N PRO A 34 7.59 -2.22 -12.39
CA PRO A 34 8.97 -2.66 -12.29
C PRO A 34 9.67 -2.37 -13.62
N LEU A 35 10.83 -1.72 -13.53
CA LEU A 35 11.65 -1.39 -14.70
C LEU A 35 11.93 -2.66 -15.52
N PRO A 36 11.84 -2.60 -16.86
CA PRO A 36 12.17 -3.75 -17.69
C PRO A 36 13.61 -4.22 -17.41
N TRP A 37 13.84 -5.52 -17.47
CA TRP A 37 15.08 -6.16 -17.04
C TRP A 37 16.33 -5.58 -17.73
N TRP A 38 16.22 -5.13 -18.99
CA TRP A 38 17.35 -4.52 -19.72
C TRP A 38 17.72 -3.13 -19.19
N VAL A 39 16.73 -2.34 -18.72
CA VAL A 39 16.99 -1.04 -18.09
C VAL A 39 17.69 -1.25 -16.75
N HIS A 40 17.26 -2.26 -16.01
CA HIS A 40 17.90 -2.66 -14.77
C HIS A 40 19.34 -3.12 -14.99
N LEU A 41 19.58 -3.94 -16.03
CA LEU A 41 20.92 -4.37 -16.42
C LEU A 41 21.81 -3.19 -16.82
N TRP A 42 21.26 -2.22 -17.57
CA TRP A 42 21.97 -0.99 -17.93
C TRP A 42 22.32 -0.15 -16.72
N HIS A 43 21.43 -0.06 -15.72
CA HIS A 43 21.69 0.60 -14.45
C HIS A 43 22.86 -0.06 -13.69
N CYS A 44 22.89 -1.40 -13.64
CA CYS A 44 23.96 -2.15 -13.02
C CYS A 44 25.31 -1.92 -13.72
N TYR A 45 25.30 -1.81 -15.06
CA TYR A 45 26.48 -1.51 -15.86
C TYR A 45 27.01 -0.08 -15.64
N LYS A 46 26.12 0.93 -15.53
CA LYS A 46 26.44 2.36 -15.41
C LYS A 46 27.18 2.74 -14.12
N ASN A 47 27.75 1.78 -13.41
CA ASN A 47 28.59 2.04 -12.26
C ASN A 47 29.90 2.71 -12.71
N PRO A 48 30.39 3.80 -12.04
CA PRO A 48 31.62 4.46 -12.39
C PRO A 48 32.83 3.51 -12.46
N PHE A 49 32.86 2.49 -11.61
CA PHE A 49 33.93 1.46 -11.65
C PHE A 49 33.91 0.62 -12.95
N ASN A 50 32.73 0.18 -13.39
CA ASN A 50 32.58 -0.57 -14.64
C ASN A 50 32.92 0.29 -15.86
N LEU A 51 32.56 1.58 -15.84
CA LEU A 51 32.89 2.53 -16.91
C LEU A 51 34.43 2.71 -17.01
N LEU A 52 35.11 2.84 -15.88
CA LEU A 52 36.58 2.97 -15.83
C LEU A 52 37.26 1.71 -16.34
N LEU A 53 36.78 0.52 -15.94
CA LEU A 53 37.29 -0.75 -16.45
C LEU A 53 37.03 -0.89 -17.95
N THR A 54 35.90 -0.49 -18.44
CA THR A 54 35.58 -0.51 -19.87
C THR A 54 36.51 0.42 -20.66
N LEU A 55 36.76 1.62 -20.12
CA LEU A 55 37.73 2.55 -20.72
C LEU A 55 39.14 1.89 -20.78
N LEU A 56 39.56 1.25 -19.69
CA LEU A 56 40.85 0.55 -19.63
C LEU A 56 40.93 -0.60 -20.65
N ALA A 57 39.82 -1.36 -20.79
CA ALA A 57 39.74 -2.43 -21.79
C ALA A 57 39.88 -1.89 -23.23
N VAL A 58 39.27 -0.73 -23.51
CA VAL A 58 39.39 -0.06 -24.82
C VAL A 58 40.84 0.39 -25.06
N ILE A 59 41.51 0.97 -24.07
CA ILE A 59 42.91 1.35 -24.17
C ILE A 59 43.78 0.14 -24.42
N SER A 60 43.64 -0.98 -23.70
CA SER A 60 44.37 -2.22 -23.90
C SER A 60 44.15 -2.80 -25.30
N TRP A 61 42.95 -2.70 -25.83
CA TRP A 61 42.65 -3.10 -27.20
C TRP A 61 43.35 -2.22 -28.24
N LEU A 62 43.40 -0.90 -28.03
CA LEU A 62 44.09 0.06 -28.92
C LEU A 62 45.63 -0.13 -28.88
N THR A 63 46.19 -0.65 -27.78
CA THR A 63 47.63 -0.98 -27.63
C THR A 63 47.97 -2.39 -28.10
N ASP A 64 47.02 -3.08 -28.76
CA ASP A 64 47.16 -4.43 -29.29
C ASP A 64 47.38 -5.52 -28.22
N ASP A 65 47.09 -5.21 -26.96
CA ASP A 65 47.14 -6.18 -25.84
C ASP A 65 45.78 -6.89 -25.67
N MET A 66 45.49 -7.82 -26.59
CA MET A 66 44.27 -8.60 -26.60
C MET A 66 44.08 -9.44 -25.34
N LYS A 67 45.17 -9.87 -24.68
CA LYS A 67 45.07 -10.69 -23.45
C LYS A 67 44.56 -9.87 -22.29
N ALA A 68 45.11 -8.68 -22.07
CA ALA A 68 44.64 -7.79 -21.00
C ALA A 68 43.21 -7.31 -21.27
N ALA A 69 42.89 -6.91 -22.51
CA ALA A 69 41.55 -6.49 -22.90
C ALA A 69 40.49 -7.58 -22.61
N THR A 70 40.77 -8.84 -22.96
CA THR A 70 39.86 -9.97 -22.72
C THR A 70 39.62 -10.21 -21.22
N VAL A 71 40.67 -10.17 -20.42
CA VAL A 71 40.59 -10.36 -18.97
C VAL A 71 39.74 -9.23 -18.34
N ILE A 72 40.01 -7.97 -18.68
CA ILE A 72 39.25 -6.83 -18.13
C ILE A 72 37.78 -6.90 -18.55
N LEU A 73 37.48 -7.21 -19.82
CA LEU A 73 36.13 -7.35 -20.32
C LEU A 73 35.37 -8.47 -19.57
N SER A 74 36.01 -9.60 -19.33
CA SER A 74 35.43 -10.69 -18.56
C SER A 74 35.11 -10.29 -17.13
N MET A 75 35.94 -9.47 -16.50
CA MET A 75 35.67 -8.91 -15.17
C MET A 75 34.45 -7.95 -15.17
N VAL A 76 34.31 -7.09 -16.18
CA VAL A 76 33.18 -6.18 -16.33
C VAL A 76 31.87 -6.97 -16.48
N VAL A 77 31.88 -7.99 -17.33
CA VAL A 77 30.71 -8.86 -17.53
C VAL A 77 30.35 -9.58 -16.22
N LEU A 78 31.33 -10.20 -15.56
CA LEU A 78 31.09 -10.92 -14.31
C LEU A 78 30.58 -10.00 -13.20
N SER A 79 31.18 -8.83 -13.02
CA SER A 79 30.77 -7.86 -12.00
C SER A 79 29.36 -7.35 -12.25
N THR A 80 29.00 -7.08 -13.52
CA THR A 80 27.66 -6.63 -13.90
C THR A 80 26.61 -7.72 -13.63
N LEU A 81 26.89 -8.98 -13.98
CA LEU A 81 26.00 -10.12 -13.75
C LEU A 81 25.81 -10.40 -12.25
N LEU A 82 26.89 -10.36 -11.47
CA LEU A 82 26.84 -10.56 -10.02
C LEU A 82 25.98 -9.47 -9.36
N ARG A 83 26.18 -8.21 -9.73
CA ARG A 83 25.40 -7.10 -9.21
C ARG A 83 23.93 -7.24 -9.58
N PHE A 84 23.62 -7.54 -10.84
CA PHE A 84 22.27 -7.77 -11.30
C PHE A 84 21.56 -8.89 -10.49
N TRP A 85 22.27 -10.00 -10.26
CA TRP A 85 21.71 -11.10 -9.48
C TRP A 85 21.50 -10.75 -8.01
N GLN A 86 22.46 -10.06 -7.38
CA GLN A 86 22.33 -9.60 -5.99
C GLN A 86 21.17 -8.63 -5.82
N GLU A 87 21.01 -7.67 -6.73
CA GLU A 87 19.95 -6.66 -6.68
C GLU A 87 18.58 -7.29 -6.92
N ALA A 88 18.45 -8.21 -7.89
CA ALA A 88 17.23 -8.97 -8.12
C ALA A 88 16.81 -9.81 -6.90
N LYS A 89 17.79 -10.43 -6.22
CA LYS A 89 17.53 -11.21 -4.99
C LYS A 89 17.11 -10.30 -3.83
N SER A 90 17.75 -9.15 -3.68
CA SER A 90 17.44 -8.18 -2.62
C SER A 90 16.03 -7.59 -2.81
N ASN A 91 15.68 -7.19 -4.03
CA ASN A 91 14.35 -6.66 -4.35
C ASN A 91 13.25 -7.69 -4.07
N LYS A 92 13.46 -8.94 -4.48
CA LYS A 92 12.50 -10.03 -4.19
C LYS A 92 12.30 -10.26 -2.69
N ALA A 93 13.37 -10.16 -1.89
CA ALA A 93 13.26 -10.28 -0.44
C ALA A 93 12.51 -9.09 0.19
N ALA A 94 12.76 -7.87 -0.30
CA ALA A 94 12.04 -6.67 0.15
C ALA A 94 10.55 -6.73 -0.20
N ASP A 95 10.19 -7.21 -1.40
CA ASP A 95 8.80 -7.38 -1.81
C ASP A 95 8.08 -8.45 -0.99
N ALA A 96 8.77 -9.54 -0.65
CA ALA A 96 8.23 -10.57 0.24
C ALA A 96 7.94 -10.02 1.65
N LEU A 97 8.81 -9.15 2.19
CA LEU A 97 8.58 -8.49 3.48
C LEU A 97 7.40 -7.51 3.41
N LYS A 98 7.28 -6.73 2.32
CA LYS A 98 6.13 -5.84 2.10
C LYS A 98 4.81 -6.63 2.02
N ALA A 99 4.82 -7.80 1.39
CA ALA A 99 3.65 -8.66 1.27
C ALA A 99 3.21 -9.28 2.62
N MET A 100 4.12 -9.41 3.59
CA MET A 100 3.80 -9.92 4.93
C MET A 100 3.05 -8.88 5.79
N VAL A 101 3.21 -7.59 5.50
CA VAL A 101 2.48 -6.51 6.18
C VAL A 101 1.17 -6.28 5.42
N SER A 102 0.20 -7.15 5.64
CA SER A 102 -1.16 -6.94 5.16
C SER A 102 -1.88 -6.00 6.12
N ASN A 103 -2.08 -4.76 5.70
CA ASN A 103 -2.96 -3.85 6.42
C ASN A 103 -4.41 -4.27 6.15
N THR A 104 -5.15 -4.57 7.23
CA THR A 104 -6.58 -4.88 7.18
C THR A 104 -7.40 -3.70 7.68
N ALA A 105 -8.64 -3.63 7.24
CA ALA A 105 -9.63 -2.68 7.74
C ALA A 105 -10.89 -3.45 8.14
N THR A 106 -11.53 -3.02 9.23
CA THR A 106 -12.80 -3.57 9.67
C THR A 106 -13.94 -2.86 8.95
N VAL A 107 -14.73 -3.61 8.18
CA VAL A 107 -15.89 -3.09 7.45
C VAL A 107 -17.19 -3.73 7.93
N MET A 108 -18.27 -3.02 7.78
CA MET A 108 -19.63 -3.54 7.99
C MET A 108 -20.19 -3.99 6.65
N ARG A 109 -20.54 -5.29 6.55
CA ARG A 109 -21.18 -5.86 5.37
C ARG A 109 -22.47 -6.59 5.72
N ARG A 110 -23.44 -6.52 4.82
CA ARG A 110 -24.74 -7.15 4.95
C ARG A 110 -24.71 -8.55 4.33
N GLY A 111 -25.21 -9.57 5.08
CA GLY A 111 -25.43 -10.91 4.53
C GLY A 111 -24.29 -11.91 4.67
N THR A 112 -23.16 -11.55 5.22
CA THR A 112 -22.05 -12.49 5.45
C THR A 112 -22.26 -13.29 6.74
N SER A 113 -23.06 -14.34 6.68
CA SER A 113 -23.28 -15.27 7.81
C SER A 113 -22.14 -16.28 8.01
N LYS A 114 -21.04 -16.21 7.25
CA LYS A 114 -19.94 -17.17 7.34
C LYS A 114 -18.69 -16.47 7.84
N GLU A 115 -18.29 -16.90 9.05
CA GLU A 115 -17.00 -16.59 9.69
C GLU A 115 -16.87 -15.20 10.34
N ALA A 116 -17.79 -14.87 11.25
CA ALA A 116 -17.38 -14.00 12.35
C ALA A 116 -16.26 -14.74 13.10
N THR A 117 -15.02 -14.24 12.99
CA THR A 117 -13.86 -14.83 13.67
C THR A 117 -14.20 -14.94 15.16
N PRO A 118 -14.15 -16.13 15.78
CA PRO A 118 -14.65 -16.36 17.15
C PRO A 118 -13.91 -15.51 18.20
N MET A 119 -12.80 -14.90 17.84
CA MET A 119 -12.02 -14.05 18.70
C MET A 119 -12.69 -12.69 19.00
N PHE A 120 -13.44 -12.11 18.05
CA PHE A 120 -14.09 -10.80 18.22
C PHE A 120 -15.38 -10.91 19.06
N ALA A 121 -16.16 -11.99 18.90
CA ALA A 121 -17.37 -12.23 19.69
C ALA A 121 -17.07 -12.34 21.18
N ARG A 122 -15.86 -12.71 21.55
CA ARG A 122 -15.45 -12.90 22.95
C ARG A 122 -15.09 -11.58 23.66
N PHE A 123 -14.65 -10.55 22.93
CA PHE A 123 -14.23 -9.27 23.52
C PHE A 123 -15.32 -8.20 23.55
N TYR A 124 -16.24 -8.20 22.60
CA TYR A 124 -17.24 -7.11 22.43
C TYR A 124 -18.68 -7.50 22.74
N GLY A 125 -18.92 -8.73 23.23
CA GLY A 125 -20.23 -9.20 23.68
C GLY A 125 -21.28 -9.32 22.57
N ALA A 126 -22.28 -10.15 22.82
CA ALA A 126 -23.40 -10.44 21.91
C ALA A 126 -24.30 -9.21 21.56
N ALA A 127 -24.05 -8.05 22.12
CA ALA A 127 -24.82 -6.83 21.89
C ALA A 127 -24.48 -6.12 20.54
N ALA A 128 -23.45 -6.56 19.82
CA ALA A 128 -23.05 -5.98 18.52
C ALA A 128 -23.66 -6.72 17.33
N ALA A 129 -24.45 -7.77 17.55
CA ALA A 129 -25.24 -8.40 16.51
C ALA A 129 -26.50 -7.57 16.24
N VAL A 130 -26.33 -6.41 15.64
CA VAL A 130 -27.43 -5.72 14.96
C VAL A 130 -27.87 -6.65 13.84
N GLN A 131 -29.13 -7.04 13.87
CA GLN A 131 -29.73 -7.95 12.90
C GLN A 131 -29.40 -7.48 11.48
N GLY A 132 -28.54 -8.19 10.76
CA GLY A 132 -28.29 -7.97 9.33
C GLY A 132 -26.88 -7.52 8.93
N ALA A 133 -26.10 -6.85 9.78
CA ALA A 133 -24.76 -6.40 9.44
C ALA A 133 -23.69 -7.14 10.25
N SER A 134 -22.71 -7.73 9.57
CA SER A 134 -21.54 -8.36 10.20
C SER A 134 -20.30 -7.48 10.02
N ARG A 135 -19.47 -7.43 11.07
CA ARG A 135 -18.15 -6.83 10.97
C ARG A 135 -17.18 -7.87 10.46
N ILE A 136 -16.50 -7.56 9.38
CA ILE A 136 -15.50 -8.42 8.76
C ILE A 136 -14.20 -7.65 8.59
N GLU A 137 -13.08 -8.33 8.73
CA GLU A 137 -11.77 -7.78 8.39
C GLU A 137 -11.46 -8.10 6.94
N LEU A 138 -11.16 -7.05 6.18
CA LEU A 138 -10.75 -7.15 4.78
C LEU A 138 -9.39 -6.48 4.57
N PRO A 139 -8.56 -7.01 3.68
CA PRO A 139 -7.39 -6.28 3.21
C PRO A 139 -7.78 -4.91 2.66
N ILE A 140 -7.03 -3.86 3.01
CA ILE A 140 -7.31 -2.48 2.55
C ILE A 140 -7.49 -2.40 1.04
N LYS A 141 -6.76 -3.21 0.29
CA LYS A 141 -6.86 -3.30 -1.18
C LYS A 141 -8.24 -3.71 -1.70
N GLN A 142 -9.05 -4.38 -0.87
CA GLN A 142 -10.38 -4.87 -1.25
C GLN A 142 -11.51 -3.92 -0.88
N LEU A 143 -11.19 -2.76 -0.30
CA LEU A 143 -12.16 -1.71 -0.01
C LEU A 143 -12.70 -1.11 -1.31
N VAL A 144 -13.98 -0.81 -1.29
CA VAL A 144 -14.68 -0.16 -2.41
C VAL A 144 -15.36 1.13 -1.96
N PRO A 145 -15.59 2.09 -2.87
CA PRO A 145 -16.37 3.28 -2.54
C PRO A 145 -17.75 2.87 -2.03
N GLY A 146 -18.16 3.41 -0.87
CA GLY A 146 -19.42 3.05 -0.22
C GLY A 146 -19.30 2.04 0.92
N ASP A 147 -18.14 1.43 1.14
CA ASP A 147 -17.92 0.58 2.31
C ASP A 147 -18.03 1.39 3.62
N LEU A 148 -18.69 0.82 4.61
CA LEU A 148 -18.74 1.36 5.97
C LEU A 148 -17.58 0.79 6.78
N ILE A 149 -16.65 1.66 7.15
CA ILE A 149 -15.46 1.31 7.91
C ILE A 149 -15.69 1.60 9.39
N VAL A 150 -15.29 0.66 10.23
CA VAL A 150 -15.27 0.82 11.70
C VAL A 150 -13.81 1.02 12.11
N LEU A 151 -13.52 2.17 12.69
CA LEU A 151 -12.19 2.50 13.19
C LEU A 151 -12.14 2.42 14.70
N SER A 152 -11.09 1.84 15.23
CA SER A 152 -10.74 1.79 16.64
C SER A 152 -9.49 2.62 16.92
N ALA A 153 -9.22 2.89 18.17
CA ALA A 153 -7.99 3.59 18.57
C ALA A 153 -6.74 2.80 18.13
N GLY A 154 -5.85 3.46 17.40
CA GLY A 154 -4.64 2.86 16.85
C GLY A 154 -4.78 2.38 15.39
N ASP A 155 -5.98 2.34 14.84
CA ASP A 155 -6.18 1.95 13.45
C ASP A 155 -5.69 3.03 12.50
N MET A 156 -5.19 2.61 11.35
CA MET A 156 -4.84 3.49 10.24
C MET A 156 -6.06 3.71 9.36
N ILE A 157 -6.28 4.97 8.95
CA ILE A 157 -7.34 5.31 8.00
C ILE A 157 -6.96 4.74 6.62
N PRO A 158 -7.75 3.81 6.07
CA PRO A 158 -7.34 3.01 4.92
C PRO A 158 -7.61 3.66 3.56
N ALA A 159 -8.40 4.73 3.54
CA ALA A 159 -8.80 5.45 2.33
C ALA A 159 -9.37 6.82 2.69
N ASP A 160 -9.77 7.61 1.70
CA ASP A 160 -10.51 8.85 1.92
C ASP A 160 -11.90 8.52 2.51
N CYS A 161 -12.14 8.97 3.73
CA CYS A 161 -13.33 8.62 4.50
C CYS A 161 -14.13 9.84 4.92
N ARG A 162 -15.44 9.66 4.97
CA ARG A 162 -16.36 10.62 5.59
C ARG A 162 -16.84 10.07 6.94
N VAL A 163 -16.60 10.82 8.00
CA VAL A 163 -17.08 10.47 9.34
C VAL A 163 -18.61 10.56 9.39
N LEU A 164 -19.27 9.44 9.66
CA LEU A 164 -20.73 9.33 9.83
C LEU A 164 -21.13 9.45 11.30
N SER A 165 -20.36 8.82 12.19
CA SER A 165 -20.51 8.87 13.64
C SER A 165 -19.15 8.80 14.29
N ALA A 166 -18.90 9.64 15.27
CA ALA A 166 -17.67 9.61 16.04
C ALA A 166 -17.95 10.03 17.47
N LYS A 167 -17.17 9.46 18.39
CA LYS A 167 -17.08 9.90 19.78
C LYS A 167 -15.61 10.11 20.07
N ASP A 168 -15.24 11.38 20.31
CA ASP A 168 -13.88 11.78 20.66
C ASP A 168 -12.82 11.26 19.66
N LEU A 169 -13.06 11.47 18.34
CA LEU A 169 -12.18 11.00 17.28
C LEU A 169 -11.02 11.98 17.05
N PHE A 170 -9.84 11.61 17.48
CA PHE A 170 -8.61 12.33 17.21
C PHE A 170 -7.79 11.57 16.16
N VAL A 171 -7.34 12.28 15.12
CA VAL A 171 -6.55 11.71 14.02
C VAL A 171 -5.17 12.38 13.98
N SER A 172 -4.13 11.56 14.03
CA SER A 172 -2.76 12.04 13.78
C SER A 172 -2.55 12.25 12.28
N GLN A 173 -2.15 13.45 11.91
CA GLN A 173 -1.81 13.81 10.53
C GLN A 173 -0.30 14.01 10.34
N ALA A 174 0.50 13.62 11.32
CA ALA A 174 1.96 13.85 11.35
C ALA A 174 2.67 13.33 10.10
N ALA A 175 2.24 12.21 9.56
CA ALA A 175 2.82 11.61 8.33
C ALA A 175 2.57 12.46 7.07
N MET A 176 1.51 13.28 7.05
CA MET A 176 1.13 14.09 5.89
C MET A 176 1.53 15.55 6.03
N THR A 177 1.33 16.12 7.21
CA THR A 177 1.54 17.56 7.45
C THR A 177 2.82 17.88 8.22
N GLY A 178 3.42 16.87 8.86
CA GLY A 178 4.55 17.04 9.79
C GLY A 178 4.15 17.55 11.17
N GLU A 179 2.88 17.89 11.39
CA GLU A 179 2.39 18.37 12.68
C GLU A 179 2.12 17.20 13.63
N SER A 180 2.70 17.24 14.82
CA SER A 180 2.58 16.18 15.83
C SER A 180 1.26 16.20 16.60
N MET A 181 0.52 17.32 16.59
CA MET A 181 -0.73 17.46 17.34
C MET A 181 -1.87 16.74 16.62
N PRO A 182 -2.58 15.81 17.27
CA PRO A 182 -3.76 15.17 16.73
C PRO A 182 -4.89 16.18 16.50
N VAL A 183 -5.61 16.01 15.41
CA VAL A 183 -6.75 16.88 15.04
C VAL A 183 -8.03 16.14 15.30
N GLU A 184 -8.97 16.77 16.02
CA GLU A 184 -10.29 16.22 16.27
C GLU A 184 -11.15 16.27 14.99
N LYS A 185 -11.86 15.19 14.71
CA LYS A 185 -12.74 15.06 13.54
C LYS A 185 -14.18 14.78 13.99
N TYR A 186 -15.11 15.49 13.36
CA TYR A 186 -16.53 15.47 13.71
C TYR A 186 -17.38 14.88 12.58
N ALA A 187 -18.48 14.24 12.96
CA ALA A 187 -19.48 13.74 12.02
C ALA A 187 -20.28 14.85 11.32
N ARG A 188 -20.41 16.02 11.97
CA ARG A 188 -21.11 17.18 11.41
C ARG A 188 -20.14 18.07 10.63
N GLN A 189 -20.64 18.63 9.52
CA GLN A 189 -19.93 19.69 8.83
C GLN A 189 -19.95 20.92 9.71
N GLN A 190 -18.79 21.36 10.22
CA GLN A 190 -18.69 22.67 10.84
C GLN A 190 -18.77 23.69 9.71
N ASP A 191 -19.75 24.60 9.79
CA ASP A 191 -19.77 25.76 8.91
C ASP A 191 -18.48 26.56 9.15
N ALA A 192 -17.78 26.90 8.07
CA ALA A 192 -16.48 27.57 8.09
C ALA A 192 -16.49 28.99 8.72
N GLY A 193 -17.60 29.34 9.39
CA GLY A 193 -17.79 30.64 10.03
C GLY A 193 -17.72 30.66 11.57
N THR A 194 -17.61 29.50 12.23
CA THR A 194 -17.51 29.46 13.70
C THR A 194 -16.07 29.13 14.10
N HIS A 195 -15.18 30.06 13.89
CA HIS A 195 -13.93 30.12 14.61
C HIS A 195 -14.27 30.35 16.08
N ASN A 196 -14.22 29.32 16.89
CA ASN A 196 -14.31 29.48 18.35
C ASN A 196 -12.92 29.88 18.83
N PRO A 197 -12.67 31.13 19.20
CA PRO A 197 -11.46 31.48 19.92
C PRO A 197 -11.60 30.91 21.32
N LEU A 198 -10.60 30.24 21.81
CA LEU A 198 -10.41 29.92 23.23
C LEU A 198 -10.63 31.13 24.08
#